data_d9c475cd605e729d27c2e1d5d4329bb4
#
_entry.id   d9c475cd605e729d27c2e1d5d4329bb4
#
_cell.length_a   1.000
_cell.length_b   1.000
_cell.length_c   1.000
_cell.angle_alpha   90.00
_cell.angle_beta   90.00
_cell.angle_gamma   90.00
#
_symmetry.space_group_name_H-M   'P 1'
#
loop_
_entity.id
_entity.type
_entity.pdbx_description
1 polymer ?
#
loop_
_entity_poly.entity_id
_entity_poly.type
_entity_poly.pdbx_seq_one_letter_code
_entity_poly.pdbx_strand_id
1 'polypeptide(L)'
;MSTGASSGSDPDSWHDQAMSTSSTPASTPSAVWAERTGTRQYIGRNSAGAEVRIGMGPGEFSPGELMKIALATCNTLSADHRLAKALGEDFEATVGCSTVKNDAEERYESFQVEIVTDLSSLDAEQRELLSQRVAGAVDRHCTVGHTIEHGASYTTTIVDPNED
;
A
#
# COMPACT_ATOMS: atom_id res chain seq x y z
N MET A 1 56.07 -20.08 -64.66
CA MET A 1 56.17 -21.18 -63.72
C MET A 1 55.24 -20.89 -62.57
N SER A 2 54.14 -21.50 -62.67
CA SER A 2 53.64 -22.55 -61.81
C SER A 2 52.86 -22.02 -60.64
N THR A 3 51.61 -22.23 -60.68
CA THR A 3 50.59 -23.01 -60.00
C THR A 3 50.04 -22.26 -58.74
N GLY A 4 48.86 -21.92 -58.63
CA GLY A 4 47.63 -22.69 -58.69
C GLY A 4 47.26 -23.17 -57.29
N ALA A 5 46.22 -22.62 -56.66
CA ALA A 5 45.31 -23.40 -55.81
C ALA A 5 44.11 -22.58 -55.40
N SER A 6 42.96 -23.01 -55.79
CA SER A 6 41.68 -22.66 -55.35
C SER A 6 41.43 -23.20 -53.91
N SER A 7 40.78 -22.45 -53.06
CA SER A 7 40.13 -23.05 -51.91
C SER A 7 38.76 -22.43 -51.73
N GLY A 8 37.80 -23.32 -51.62
CA GLY A 8 36.39 -23.08 -51.64
C GLY A 8 35.89 -22.29 -50.45
N SER A 9 34.92 -21.54 -50.75
CA SER A 9 34.00 -20.88 -49.83
C SER A 9 33.05 -21.92 -49.23
N ASP A 10 33.09 -22.10 -47.92
CA ASP A 10 32.04 -22.77 -47.17
C ASP A 10 30.95 -21.76 -46.85
N PRO A 11 29.74 -21.97 -47.34
CA PRO A 11 28.60 -21.16 -46.97
C PRO A 11 27.71 -21.91 -45.98
N ASP A 12 28.05 -22.02 -44.73
CA ASP A 12 27.06 -22.44 -43.70
C ASP A 12 27.62 -22.18 -42.30
N SER A 13 27.50 -20.93 -41.84
CA SER A 13 27.49 -20.66 -40.44
C SER A 13 26.35 -19.67 -40.14
N TRP A 14 25.14 -20.19 -40.21
CA TRP A 14 24.00 -19.52 -39.62
C TRP A 14 24.14 -19.65 -38.09
N HIS A 15 24.79 -18.68 -37.48
CA HIS A 15 24.74 -18.53 -36.04
C HIS A 15 23.30 -18.25 -35.65
N ASP A 16 22.72 -19.26 -35.07
CA ASP A 16 21.50 -19.26 -34.32
C ASP A 16 21.59 -18.20 -33.18
N GLN A 17 21.25 -16.99 -33.51
CA GLN A 17 21.02 -15.97 -32.49
C GLN A 17 19.71 -16.33 -31.81
N ALA A 18 19.82 -17.16 -30.77
CA ALA A 18 18.76 -17.32 -29.79
C ALA A 18 18.37 -15.94 -29.31
N MET A 19 17.25 -15.46 -29.81
CA MET A 19 16.55 -14.30 -29.24
C MET A 19 16.25 -14.64 -27.79
N SER A 20 17.12 -14.15 -26.91
CA SER A 20 16.83 -14.09 -25.50
C SER A 20 15.64 -13.14 -25.35
N THR A 21 14.44 -13.69 -25.35
CA THR A 21 13.23 -12.98 -24.89
C THR A 21 13.43 -12.73 -23.41
N SER A 22 13.97 -11.58 -23.09
CA SER A 22 13.92 -11.01 -21.76
C SER A 22 12.43 -10.80 -21.43
N SER A 23 11.80 -11.83 -20.90
CA SER A 23 10.52 -11.69 -20.23
C SER A 23 10.79 -10.89 -18.97
N THR A 24 10.52 -9.59 -19.04
CA THR A 24 10.34 -8.76 -17.84
C THR A 24 9.35 -9.53 -16.95
N PRO A 25 9.73 -9.91 -15.72
CA PRO A 25 8.77 -10.57 -14.83
C PRO A 25 7.60 -9.60 -14.70
N ALA A 26 6.41 -10.06 -15.09
CA ALA A 26 5.17 -9.34 -14.79
C ALA A 26 5.23 -9.03 -13.30
N SER A 27 5.16 -7.75 -12.94
CA SER A 27 5.14 -7.33 -11.55
C SER A 27 4.01 -8.08 -10.87
N THR A 28 4.36 -9.06 -10.04
CA THR A 28 3.37 -9.76 -9.23
C THR A 28 2.65 -8.67 -8.45
N PRO A 29 1.33 -8.51 -8.58
CA PRO A 29 0.61 -7.54 -7.79
C PRO A 29 1.00 -7.76 -6.33
N SER A 30 1.27 -6.70 -5.58
CA SER A 30 1.61 -6.84 -4.16
C SER A 30 0.42 -7.50 -3.47
N ALA A 31 0.47 -8.82 -3.39
CA ALA A 31 -0.58 -9.60 -2.77
C ALA A 31 -0.51 -9.37 -1.25
N VAL A 32 -1.66 -9.14 -0.68
CA VAL A 32 -1.86 -9.23 0.77
C VAL A 32 -2.76 -10.43 1.04
N TRP A 33 -2.43 -11.20 2.06
CA TRP A 33 -3.21 -12.37 2.46
C TRP A 33 -3.18 -12.51 3.97
N ALA A 34 -4.05 -13.35 4.51
CA ALA A 34 -4.01 -13.70 5.92
C ALA A 34 -4.12 -15.22 6.09
N GLU A 35 -3.26 -15.76 6.94
CA GLU A 35 -3.23 -17.17 7.30
C GLU A 35 -3.92 -17.38 8.65
N ARG A 36 -4.81 -18.37 8.71
CA ARG A 36 -5.49 -18.71 9.95
C ARG A 36 -4.54 -19.43 10.92
N THR A 37 -4.41 -18.90 12.13
CA THR A 37 -3.54 -19.47 13.19
C THR A 37 -4.33 -20.08 14.33
N GLY A 38 -5.62 -19.79 14.44
CA GLY A 38 -6.50 -20.31 15.48
C GLY A 38 -7.94 -19.87 15.29
N THR A 39 -8.79 -20.15 16.24
CA THR A 39 -10.19 -19.72 16.20
C THR A 39 -10.28 -18.21 16.25
N ARG A 40 -10.75 -17.58 15.14
CA ARG A 40 -10.87 -16.12 14.98
C ARG A 40 -9.51 -15.39 15.07
N GLN A 41 -8.42 -16.08 14.74
CA GLN A 41 -7.06 -15.52 14.77
C GLN A 41 -6.37 -15.75 13.43
N TYR A 42 -5.69 -14.71 12.96
CA TYR A 42 -5.00 -14.68 11.68
C TYR A 42 -3.67 -13.92 11.80
N ILE A 43 -2.75 -14.18 10.89
CA ILE A 43 -1.59 -13.35 10.63
C ILE A 43 -1.74 -12.80 9.22
N GLY A 44 -1.91 -11.49 9.10
CA GLY A 44 -1.88 -10.78 7.83
C GLY A 44 -0.44 -10.61 7.35
N ARG A 45 -0.21 -10.76 6.05
CA ARG A 45 1.11 -10.69 5.42
C ARG A 45 1.05 -9.93 4.11
N ASN A 46 2.20 -9.45 3.68
CA ASN A 46 2.39 -8.96 2.32
C ASN A 46 3.62 -9.60 1.67
N SER A 47 3.75 -9.43 0.36
CA SER A 47 4.89 -9.96 -0.41
C SER A 47 6.25 -9.35 -0.02
N ALA A 48 6.27 -8.22 0.71
CA ALA A 48 7.48 -7.57 1.22
C ALA A 48 7.92 -8.09 2.61
N GLY A 49 7.21 -9.06 3.19
CA GLY A 49 7.56 -9.68 4.47
C GLY A 49 7.00 -8.97 5.70
N ALA A 50 6.10 -7.98 5.54
CA ALA A 50 5.44 -7.38 6.69
C ALA A 50 4.37 -8.31 7.26
N GLU A 51 4.20 -8.26 8.60
CA GLU A 51 3.23 -9.08 9.33
C GLU A 51 2.40 -8.24 10.30
N VAL A 52 1.14 -8.64 10.49
CA VAL A 52 0.25 -8.08 11.50
C VAL A 52 -0.63 -9.18 12.11
N ARG A 53 -0.76 -9.19 13.42
CA ARG A 53 -1.64 -10.12 14.13
C ARG A 53 -3.06 -9.58 14.14
N ILE A 54 -4.01 -10.41 13.72
CA ILE A 54 -5.42 -10.04 13.53
C ILE A 54 -6.31 -10.98 14.34
N GLY A 55 -7.13 -10.42 15.21
CA GLY A 55 -8.02 -11.17 16.07
C GLY A 55 -8.72 -10.27 17.09
N MET A 56 -9.10 -10.87 18.22
CA MET A 56 -9.76 -10.19 19.32
C MET A 56 -9.03 -10.39 20.65
N GLY A 57 -7.83 -10.98 20.59
CA GLY A 57 -7.02 -11.27 21.78
C GLY A 57 -6.02 -10.15 22.10
N PRO A 58 -5.31 -10.27 23.23
CA PRO A 58 -4.25 -9.35 23.60
C PRO A 58 -3.15 -9.31 22.52
N GLY A 59 -2.75 -8.10 22.11
CA GLY A 59 -1.71 -7.90 21.10
C GLY A 59 -2.14 -8.20 19.67
N GLU A 60 -3.44 -8.28 19.41
CA GLU A 60 -4.03 -8.45 18.10
C GLU A 60 -4.84 -7.20 17.72
N PHE A 61 -4.86 -6.84 16.46
CA PHE A 61 -5.76 -5.83 15.91
C PHE A 61 -7.03 -6.49 15.40
N SER A 62 -8.18 -5.94 15.72
CA SER A 62 -9.41 -6.28 15.01
C SER A 62 -9.38 -5.73 13.56
N PRO A 63 -10.13 -6.33 12.62
CA PRO A 63 -10.24 -5.78 11.27
C PRO A 63 -10.70 -4.32 11.23
N GLY A 64 -11.61 -3.94 12.14
CA GLY A 64 -12.07 -2.56 12.25
C GLY A 64 -10.98 -1.59 12.73
N GLU A 65 -10.08 -2.01 13.60
CA GLU A 65 -8.92 -1.21 14.02
C GLU A 65 -7.92 -1.06 12.88
N LEU A 66 -7.66 -2.12 12.12
CA LEU A 66 -6.80 -2.04 10.93
C LEU A 66 -7.36 -1.06 9.89
N MET A 67 -8.67 -1.05 9.68
CA MET A 67 -9.32 -0.08 8.78
C MET A 67 -9.12 1.37 9.26
N LYS A 68 -9.25 1.61 10.57
CA LYS A 68 -9.02 2.94 11.18
C LYS A 68 -7.56 3.37 11.04
N ILE A 69 -6.61 2.47 11.33
CA ILE A 69 -5.18 2.72 11.19
C ILE A 69 -4.84 2.99 9.72
N ALA A 70 -5.40 2.21 8.79
CA ALA A 70 -5.18 2.42 7.35
C ALA A 70 -5.65 3.80 6.91
N LEU A 71 -6.82 4.26 7.35
CA LEU A 71 -7.30 5.61 7.03
C LEU A 71 -6.42 6.69 7.65
N ALA A 72 -6.11 6.57 8.95
CA ALA A 72 -5.31 7.53 9.69
C ALA A 72 -3.90 7.69 9.07
N THR A 73 -3.24 6.58 8.80
CA THR A 73 -1.90 6.60 8.19
C THR A 73 -1.93 7.01 6.72
N CYS A 74 -2.97 6.67 5.96
CA CYS A 74 -3.12 7.15 4.58
C CYS A 74 -3.26 8.68 4.52
N ASN A 75 -4.01 9.27 5.43
CA ASN A 75 -4.11 10.73 5.57
C ASN A 75 -2.74 11.36 5.86
N THR A 76 -2.02 10.83 6.86
CA THR A 76 -0.73 11.38 7.28
C THR A 76 0.33 11.22 6.19
N LEU A 77 0.43 10.04 5.56
CA LEU A 77 1.35 9.79 4.45
C LEU A 77 1.08 10.70 3.24
N SER A 78 -0.20 10.98 2.95
CA SER A 78 -0.59 11.91 1.88
C SER A 78 -0.14 13.35 2.16
N ALA A 79 -0.06 13.72 3.43
CA ALA A 79 0.29 15.06 3.89
C ALA A 79 1.76 15.20 4.37
N ASP A 80 2.50 14.10 4.49
CA ASP A 80 3.81 14.01 5.13
C ASP A 80 4.79 15.11 4.68
N HIS A 81 4.96 15.26 3.37
CA HIS A 81 5.81 16.33 2.82
C HIS A 81 5.36 17.75 3.20
N ARG A 82 4.07 17.97 3.47
CA ARG A 82 3.56 19.29 3.90
C ARG A 82 3.87 19.54 5.35
N LEU A 83 3.78 18.51 6.16
CA LEU A 83 4.13 18.52 7.57
C LEU A 83 5.65 18.72 7.73
N ALA A 84 6.46 17.90 7.08
CA ALA A 84 7.92 17.99 7.12
C ALA A 84 8.43 19.36 6.66
N LYS A 85 7.84 19.94 5.61
CA LYS A 85 8.21 21.28 5.14
C LYS A 85 7.91 22.38 6.15
N ALA A 86 6.88 22.24 6.97
CA ALA A 86 6.47 23.24 7.95
C ALA A 86 7.13 23.05 9.31
N LEU A 87 7.38 21.81 9.72
CA LEU A 87 7.81 21.45 11.07
C LEU A 87 9.26 20.96 11.15
N GLY A 88 9.87 20.62 10.01
CA GLY A 88 11.17 19.97 9.90
C GLY A 88 11.04 18.49 9.54
N GLU A 89 12.08 17.91 8.92
CA GLU A 89 12.08 16.51 8.47
C GLU A 89 11.94 15.50 9.63
N ASP A 90 12.40 15.88 10.83
CA ASP A 90 12.38 15.02 12.02
C ASP A 90 11.14 15.30 12.92
N PHE A 91 10.08 15.87 12.38
CA PHE A 91 8.87 16.12 13.17
C PHE A 91 8.28 14.82 13.70
N GLU A 92 7.78 14.85 14.92
CA GLU A 92 7.07 13.73 15.53
C GLU A 92 5.55 13.95 15.44
N ALA A 93 4.83 12.89 15.10
CA ALA A 93 3.37 12.91 15.08
C ALA A 93 2.77 11.60 15.55
N THR A 94 1.64 11.70 16.22
CA THR A 94 0.74 10.58 16.50
C THR A 94 -0.55 10.80 15.72
N VAL A 95 -1.01 9.78 15.01
CA VAL A 95 -2.26 9.87 14.27
C VAL A 95 -3.28 8.88 14.82
N GLY A 96 -4.48 9.35 15.07
CA GLY A 96 -5.61 8.55 15.56
C GLY A 96 -6.81 8.62 14.64
N CYS A 97 -7.69 7.65 14.79
CA CYS A 97 -8.97 7.63 14.08
C CYS A 97 -10.08 7.15 15.02
N SER A 98 -11.05 8.00 15.26
CA SER A 98 -12.30 7.68 15.96
C SER A 98 -13.44 7.43 14.97
N THR A 99 -14.47 6.72 15.40
CA THR A 99 -15.59 6.33 14.54
C THR A 99 -16.91 6.36 15.30
N VAL A 100 -17.99 6.60 14.56
CA VAL A 100 -19.35 6.28 15.00
C VAL A 100 -19.78 4.99 14.29
N LYS A 101 -20.21 3.97 15.05
CA LYS A 101 -20.67 2.69 14.53
C LYS A 101 -22.20 2.59 14.60
N ASN A 102 -22.81 2.13 13.54
CA ASN A 102 -24.20 1.69 13.52
C ASN A 102 -24.23 0.17 13.74
N ASP A 103 -24.60 -0.26 14.93
CA ASP A 103 -24.61 -1.69 15.27
C ASP A 103 -25.74 -2.46 14.58
N ALA A 104 -26.83 -1.80 14.19
CA ALA A 104 -27.91 -2.46 13.47
C ALA A 104 -27.56 -2.80 12.03
N GLU A 105 -26.69 -1.99 11.41
CA GLU A 105 -26.23 -2.18 10.04
C GLU A 105 -24.79 -2.73 9.96
N GLU A 106 -24.15 -2.97 11.12
CA GLU A 106 -22.76 -3.46 11.23
C GLU A 106 -21.76 -2.65 10.38
N ARG A 107 -21.91 -1.33 10.30
CA ARG A 107 -21.05 -0.41 9.56
C ARG A 107 -20.63 0.79 10.39
N TYR A 108 -19.52 1.42 10.00
CA TYR A 108 -19.17 2.75 10.48
C TYR A 108 -19.91 3.82 9.69
N GLU A 109 -20.51 4.77 10.40
CA GLU A 109 -21.23 5.91 9.82
C GLU A 109 -20.31 7.08 9.54
N SER A 110 -19.30 7.27 10.39
CA SER A 110 -18.33 8.33 10.23
C SER A 110 -16.96 7.95 10.78
N PHE A 111 -15.94 8.59 10.25
CA PHE A 111 -14.56 8.53 10.69
C PHE A 111 -14.07 9.94 10.97
N GLN A 112 -13.31 10.11 12.05
CA GLN A 112 -12.61 11.34 12.36
C GLN A 112 -11.15 11.03 12.58
N VAL A 113 -10.27 11.61 11.75
CA VAL A 113 -8.82 11.47 11.84
C VAL A 113 -8.23 12.70 12.51
N GLU A 114 -7.34 12.49 13.47
CA GLU A 114 -6.61 13.53 14.18
C GLU A 114 -5.11 13.28 14.05
N ILE A 115 -4.38 14.28 13.59
CA ILE A 115 -2.90 14.29 13.55
C ILE A 115 -2.43 15.18 14.70
N VAL A 116 -1.80 14.57 15.70
CA VAL A 116 -1.28 15.26 16.88
C VAL A 116 0.21 15.45 16.71
N THR A 117 0.66 16.69 16.64
CA THR A 117 2.07 17.07 16.49
C THR A 117 2.32 18.43 17.16
N ASP A 118 3.57 18.72 17.48
CA ASP A 118 3.95 20.02 18.07
C ASP A 118 3.90 21.13 17.02
N LEU A 119 3.04 22.10 17.23
CA LEU A 119 2.86 23.30 16.41
C LEU A 119 3.40 24.57 17.09
N SER A 120 4.16 24.45 18.18
CA SER A 120 4.61 25.60 18.98
C SER A 120 5.51 26.56 18.19
N SER A 121 6.21 26.07 17.19
CA SER A 121 7.08 26.87 16.29
C SER A 121 6.30 27.71 15.27
N LEU A 122 5.01 27.49 15.11
CA LEU A 122 4.16 28.15 14.13
C LEU A 122 3.22 29.18 14.80
N ASP A 123 3.09 30.34 14.18
CA ASP A 123 2.05 31.31 14.54
C ASP A 123 0.65 30.87 14.04
N ALA A 124 -0.37 31.64 14.35
CA ALA A 124 -1.77 31.30 14.02
C ALA A 124 -2.01 31.24 12.51
N GLU A 125 -1.43 32.14 11.73
CA GLU A 125 -1.57 32.18 10.27
C GLU A 125 -0.87 30.97 9.61
N GLN A 126 0.32 30.64 10.07
CA GLN A 126 1.08 29.49 9.62
C GLN A 126 0.37 28.16 9.93
N ARG A 127 -0.27 28.03 11.11
CA ARG A 127 -1.05 26.83 11.48
C ARG A 127 -2.28 26.69 10.57
N GLU A 128 -3.00 27.77 10.31
CA GLU A 128 -4.15 27.74 9.42
C GLU A 128 -3.72 27.35 7.98
N LEU A 129 -2.62 27.93 7.48
CA LEU A 129 -2.08 27.60 6.18
C LEU A 129 -1.61 26.16 6.09
N LEU A 130 -0.99 25.62 7.15
CA LEU A 130 -0.60 24.21 7.22
C LEU A 130 -1.83 23.31 7.18
N SER A 131 -2.86 23.61 7.96
CA SER A 131 -4.13 22.85 7.97
C SER A 131 -4.75 22.77 6.57
N GLN A 132 -4.85 23.89 5.86
CA GLN A 132 -5.35 23.93 4.48
C GLN A 132 -4.50 23.09 3.51
N ARG A 133 -3.17 23.13 3.65
CA ARG A 133 -2.25 22.36 2.80
C ARG A 133 -2.34 20.86 3.08
N VAL A 134 -2.50 20.48 4.33
CA VAL A 134 -2.71 19.08 4.74
C VAL A 134 -4.04 18.57 4.18
N ALA A 135 -5.14 19.29 4.42
CA ALA A 135 -6.46 18.95 3.88
C ALA A 135 -6.44 18.77 2.36
N GLY A 136 -5.85 19.73 1.64
CA GLY A 136 -5.74 19.65 0.18
C GLY A 136 -4.79 18.55 -0.32
N ALA A 137 -3.84 18.05 0.48
CA ALA A 137 -3.00 16.91 0.13
C ALA A 137 -3.76 15.59 0.34
N VAL A 138 -4.48 15.48 1.45
CA VAL A 138 -5.35 14.33 1.75
C VAL A 138 -6.43 14.17 0.69
N ASP A 139 -7.13 15.26 0.36
CA ASP A 139 -8.18 15.30 -0.69
C ASP A 139 -7.68 14.82 -2.06
N ARG A 140 -6.41 15.03 -2.38
CA ARG A 140 -5.85 14.60 -3.68
C ARG A 140 -5.27 13.20 -3.69
N HIS A 141 -4.81 12.69 -2.56
CA HIS A 141 -3.91 11.51 -2.56
C HIS A 141 -4.33 10.38 -1.63
N CYS A 142 -5.33 10.57 -0.75
CA CYS A 142 -5.74 9.55 0.20
C CYS A 142 -6.66 8.50 -0.45
N THR A 143 -6.09 7.45 -1.01
CA THR A 143 -6.86 6.36 -1.63
C THR A 143 -7.84 5.70 -0.67
N VAL A 144 -7.45 5.49 0.59
CA VAL A 144 -8.34 4.88 1.61
C VAL A 144 -9.51 5.82 1.90
N GLY A 145 -9.26 7.13 2.05
CA GLY A 145 -10.32 8.15 2.24
C GLY A 145 -11.30 8.15 1.09
N HIS A 146 -10.82 8.26 -0.15
CA HIS A 146 -11.68 8.21 -1.34
C HIS A 146 -12.49 6.92 -1.43
N THR A 147 -11.90 5.77 -1.05
CA THR A 147 -12.63 4.49 -1.04
C THR A 147 -13.76 4.49 -0.01
N ILE A 148 -13.55 5.08 1.15
CA ILE A 148 -14.59 5.20 2.20
C ILE A 148 -15.71 6.14 1.74
N GLU A 149 -15.37 7.28 1.18
CA GLU A 149 -16.34 8.31 0.75
C GLU A 149 -17.22 7.84 -0.41
N HIS A 150 -16.65 7.14 -1.38
CA HIS A 150 -17.36 6.70 -2.58
C HIS A 150 -17.89 5.26 -2.50
N GLY A 151 -17.39 4.49 -1.52
CA GLY A 151 -17.67 3.07 -1.39
C GLY A 151 -16.96 2.24 -2.46
N ALA A 152 -16.86 0.94 -2.19
CA ALA A 152 -16.36 -0.06 -3.13
C ALA A 152 -17.13 -1.36 -2.95
N SER A 153 -17.47 -2.02 -4.05
CA SER A 153 -18.05 -3.36 -4.02
C SER A 153 -16.95 -4.40 -3.79
N TYR A 154 -17.32 -5.53 -3.18
CA TYR A 154 -16.43 -6.68 -3.05
C TYR A 154 -17.20 -7.98 -3.28
N THR A 155 -16.49 -9.04 -3.58
CA THR A 155 -17.01 -10.40 -3.70
C THR A 155 -16.19 -11.35 -2.82
N THR A 156 -16.82 -12.42 -2.34
CA THR A 156 -16.15 -13.48 -1.57
C THR A 156 -16.39 -14.82 -2.28
N THR A 157 -15.31 -15.56 -2.52
CA THR A 157 -15.36 -16.89 -3.14
C THR A 157 -14.57 -17.87 -2.28
N ILE A 158 -15.10 -19.07 -2.11
CA ILE A 158 -14.36 -20.20 -1.53
C ILE A 158 -13.77 -21.01 -2.68
N VAL A 159 -12.47 -21.24 -2.62
CA VAL A 159 -11.72 -21.98 -3.65
C VAL A 159 -11.07 -23.19 -2.98
N ASP A 160 -11.23 -24.37 -3.57
CA ASP A 160 -10.45 -25.55 -3.21
C ASP A 160 -9.14 -25.53 -4.02
N PRO A 161 -7.96 -25.49 -3.35
CA PRO A 161 -6.68 -25.50 -4.08
C PRO A 161 -6.36 -26.82 -4.78
N ASN A 162 -7.16 -27.88 -4.58
CA ASN A 162 -6.99 -29.20 -5.19
C ASN A 162 -7.98 -29.48 -6.34
N GLU A 163 -8.88 -28.55 -6.65
CA GLU A 163 -9.74 -28.63 -7.84
C GLU A 163 -9.05 -27.87 -9.00
N ASP A 164 -8.74 -28.61 -10.10
CA ASP A 164 -8.21 -28.07 -11.36
C ASP A 164 -9.34 -27.43 -12.22
#